data_56a6f4a2cd12d08e41f1170c1b550fd8
#
_entry.id   56a6f4a2cd12d08e41f1170c1b550fd8
#
_cell.length_a   1.000
_cell.length_b   1.000
_cell.length_c   1.000
_cell.angle_alpha   90.00
_cell.angle_beta   90.00
_cell.angle_gamma   90.00
#
_symmetry.space_group_name_H-M   'P 1'
#
loop_
_entity.id
_entity.type
_entity.pdbx_description
1 polymer ?
#
loop_
_entity_poly.entity_id
_entity_poly.type
_entity_poly.pdbx_seq_one_letter_code
_entity_poly.pdbx_strand_id
1 'polypeptide(L)'
;NEYLGTMTDILFKYGGTLDKFIGDAVMAFWNFPKSQPDHAVRACLCALEMQATITELQKGWAKRGLPKVAARAGMNTAHVVVGYMGSIKAQMNFTCMGDGVNLASRLEGANKEYGTMMMISDATYQQAKERVTVRFLDFLAVKGKKEPVKVHELVCEKGKEPPWWSELSGLYDTGIKLH
;
A
#
# COMPACT_ATOMS: atom_id res chain seq x y z
N ASN A 1 1.79 -20.99 -0.66
CA ASN A 1 3.25 -20.73 -0.70
C ASN A 1 3.66 -19.92 -1.94
N GLU A 2 3.13 -20.22 -3.15
CA GLU A 2 3.47 -19.49 -4.40
C GLU A 2 3.21 -17.98 -4.28
N TYR A 3 2.02 -17.59 -3.81
CA TYR A 3 1.64 -16.17 -3.61
C TYR A 3 2.59 -15.43 -2.65
N LEU A 4 2.73 -15.91 -1.42
CA LEU A 4 3.55 -15.24 -0.41
C LEU A 4 5.04 -15.20 -0.80
N GLY A 5 5.56 -16.25 -1.43
CA GLY A 5 6.93 -16.26 -1.94
C GLY A 5 7.14 -15.17 -2.99
N THR A 6 6.28 -15.13 -4.01
CA THR A 6 6.37 -14.12 -5.07
C THR A 6 6.23 -12.68 -4.53
N MET A 7 5.30 -12.44 -3.59
CA MET A 7 5.16 -11.11 -2.96
C MET A 7 6.40 -10.73 -2.17
N THR A 8 7.01 -11.68 -1.47
CA THR A 8 8.24 -11.44 -0.71
C THR A 8 9.44 -11.14 -1.62
N ASP A 9 9.57 -11.84 -2.74
CA ASP A 9 10.62 -11.56 -3.74
C ASP A 9 10.50 -10.15 -4.30
N ILE A 10 9.28 -9.70 -4.64
CA ILE A 10 9.03 -8.33 -5.09
C ILE A 10 9.35 -7.33 -3.96
N LEU A 11 8.94 -7.60 -2.72
CA LEU A 11 9.24 -6.76 -1.57
C LEU A 11 10.75 -6.51 -1.45
N PHE A 12 11.54 -7.57 -1.50
CA PHE A 12 13.01 -7.48 -1.38
C PHE A 12 13.65 -6.77 -2.57
N LYS A 13 13.14 -6.98 -3.78
CA LYS A 13 13.56 -6.24 -4.99
C LYS A 13 13.49 -4.72 -4.80
N TYR A 14 12.45 -4.24 -4.12
CA TYR A 14 12.27 -2.82 -3.81
C TYR A 14 12.90 -2.39 -2.48
N GLY A 15 13.70 -3.25 -1.86
CA GLY A 15 14.43 -2.96 -0.62
C GLY A 15 13.52 -2.81 0.61
N GLY A 16 12.35 -3.43 0.57
CA GLY A 16 11.45 -3.50 1.72
C GLY A 16 11.95 -4.48 2.78
N THR A 17 11.61 -4.22 4.02
CA THR A 17 11.84 -5.12 5.15
C THR A 17 10.54 -5.83 5.49
N LEU A 18 10.55 -7.16 5.41
CA LEU A 18 9.41 -7.98 5.84
C LEU A 18 9.32 -7.94 7.37
N ASP A 19 8.18 -7.49 7.88
CA ASP A 19 7.87 -7.58 9.31
C ASP A 19 7.34 -9.00 9.62
N LYS A 20 6.19 -9.31 9.11
CA LYS A 20 5.53 -10.61 9.31
C LYS A 20 4.44 -10.88 8.26
N PHE A 21 3.99 -12.11 8.23
CA PHE A 21 2.73 -12.46 7.60
C PHE A 21 1.59 -12.41 8.63
N ILE A 22 0.44 -11.89 8.24
CA ILE A 22 -0.79 -11.85 9.04
C ILE A 22 -1.85 -12.60 8.24
N GLY A 23 -1.92 -13.92 8.46
CA GLY A 23 -2.68 -14.81 7.57
C GLY A 23 -2.06 -14.82 6.17
N ASP A 24 -2.79 -14.35 5.18
CA ASP A 24 -2.35 -14.18 3.79
C ASP A 24 -1.83 -12.76 3.47
N ALA A 25 -1.87 -11.85 4.43
CA ALA A 25 -1.35 -10.49 4.27
C ALA A 25 0.15 -10.39 4.57
N VAL A 26 0.83 -9.51 3.84
CA VAL A 26 2.23 -9.16 4.02
C VAL A 26 2.33 -7.82 4.72
N MET A 27 2.90 -7.79 5.92
CA MET A 27 3.26 -6.56 6.63
C MET A 27 4.73 -6.25 6.39
N ALA A 28 5.01 -5.06 5.89
CA ALA A 28 6.36 -4.65 5.52
C ALA A 28 6.57 -3.15 5.74
N PHE A 29 7.83 -2.74 5.83
CA PHE A 29 8.23 -1.35 5.96
C PHE A 29 9.54 -1.07 5.22
N TRP A 30 9.84 0.21 4.99
CA TRP A 30 11.04 0.70 4.31
C TRP A 30 11.80 1.67 5.20
N ASN A 31 12.99 2.08 4.74
CA ASN A 31 13.87 3.03 5.41
C ASN A 31 14.54 2.50 6.69
N PHE A 32 14.54 1.20 6.89
CA PHE A 32 15.25 0.50 7.95
C PHE A 32 15.56 -0.95 7.50
N PRO A 33 16.72 -1.54 7.83
CA PRO A 33 17.83 -0.96 8.62
C PRO A 33 18.66 0.06 7.85
N LYS A 34 18.57 0.11 6.53
CA LYS A 34 19.28 1.07 5.68
C LYS A 34 18.39 2.28 5.43
N SER A 35 18.96 3.48 5.54
CA SER A 35 18.28 4.71 5.15
C SER A 35 17.97 4.71 3.64
N GLN A 36 16.74 5.04 3.30
CA GLN A 36 16.24 5.09 1.92
C GLN A 36 15.43 6.39 1.75
N PRO A 37 16.06 7.47 1.28
CA PRO A 37 15.36 8.76 1.07
C PRO A 37 14.14 8.65 0.16
N ASP A 38 14.14 7.66 -0.73
CA ASP A 38 13.08 7.35 -1.70
C ASP A 38 12.13 6.22 -1.23
N HIS A 39 12.06 5.94 0.09
CA HIS A 39 11.29 4.84 0.66
C HIS A 39 9.81 4.84 0.25
N ALA A 40 9.17 6.01 0.21
CA ALA A 40 7.77 6.13 -0.20
C ALA A 40 7.56 5.76 -1.67
N VAL A 41 8.48 6.17 -2.55
CA VAL A 41 8.49 5.77 -3.97
C VAL A 41 8.65 4.27 -4.11
N ARG A 42 9.61 3.67 -3.40
CA ARG A 42 9.88 2.22 -3.42
C ARG A 42 8.65 1.43 -2.97
N ALA A 43 7.99 1.85 -1.91
CA ALA A 43 6.77 1.23 -1.41
C ALA A 43 5.65 1.27 -2.46
N CYS A 44 5.42 2.43 -3.10
CA CYS A 44 4.42 2.57 -4.15
C CYS A 44 4.71 1.68 -5.36
N LEU A 45 5.95 1.70 -5.87
CA LEU A 45 6.34 0.88 -7.02
C LEU A 45 6.27 -0.62 -6.70
N CYS A 46 6.64 -1.02 -5.48
CA CYS A 46 6.49 -2.38 -4.99
C CYS A 46 5.02 -2.82 -5.04
N ALA A 47 4.09 -2.03 -4.50
CA ALA A 47 2.67 -2.34 -4.50
C ALA A 47 2.10 -2.44 -5.93
N LEU A 48 2.51 -1.55 -6.83
CA LEU A 48 2.12 -1.60 -8.26
C LEU A 48 2.59 -2.88 -8.92
N GLU A 49 3.85 -3.29 -8.71
CA GLU A 49 4.37 -4.54 -9.27
C GLU A 49 3.69 -5.77 -8.66
N MET A 50 3.40 -5.76 -7.34
CA MET A 50 2.64 -6.82 -6.68
C MET A 50 1.26 -7.00 -7.32
N GLN A 51 0.51 -5.91 -7.56
CA GLN A 51 -0.81 -5.97 -8.18
C GLN A 51 -0.77 -6.50 -9.62
N ALA A 52 0.21 -6.04 -10.42
CA ALA A 52 0.42 -6.54 -11.77
C ALA A 52 0.73 -8.05 -11.76
N THR A 53 1.61 -8.48 -10.86
CA THR A 53 2.03 -9.89 -10.73
C THR A 53 0.87 -10.77 -10.26
N ILE A 54 0.04 -10.32 -9.31
CA ILE A 54 -1.17 -11.05 -8.90
C ILE A 54 -2.10 -11.27 -10.09
N THR A 55 -2.28 -10.26 -10.93
CA THR A 55 -3.10 -10.37 -12.14
C THR A 55 -2.58 -11.43 -13.10
N GLU A 56 -1.26 -11.53 -13.28
CA GLU A 56 -0.64 -12.57 -14.11
C GLU A 56 -0.73 -13.97 -13.46
N LEU A 57 -0.47 -14.07 -12.16
CA LEU A 57 -0.60 -15.34 -11.42
C LEU A 57 -2.02 -15.91 -11.50
N GLN A 58 -3.03 -15.04 -11.44
CA GLN A 58 -4.43 -15.44 -11.55
C GLN A 58 -4.75 -16.17 -12.85
N LYS A 59 -4.11 -15.80 -13.97
CA LYS A 59 -4.29 -16.49 -15.27
C LYS A 59 -3.80 -17.95 -15.18
N GLY A 60 -2.69 -18.18 -14.48
CA GLY A 60 -2.17 -19.52 -14.22
C GLY A 60 -3.02 -20.31 -13.23
N TRP A 61 -3.49 -19.65 -12.18
CA TRP A 61 -4.36 -20.27 -11.16
C TRP A 61 -5.72 -20.67 -11.70
N ALA A 62 -6.32 -19.84 -12.54
CA ALA A 62 -7.59 -20.18 -13.22
C ALA A 62 -7.47 -21.45 -14.05
N LYS A 63 -6.38 -21.67 -14.76
CA LYS A 63 -6.12 -22.89 -15.53
C LYS A 63 -5.97 -24.15 -14.62
N ARG A 64 -5.60 -23.94 -13.35
CA ARG A 64 -5.46 -25.00 -12.33
C ARG A 64 -6.72 -25.18 -11.47
N GLY A 65 -7.80 -24.45 -11.77
CA GLY A 65 -9.05 -24.50 -11.00
C GLY A 65 -8.94 -23.87 -9.60
N LEU A 66 -7.93 -23.05 -9.34
CA LEU A 66 -7.75 -22.38 -8.06
C LEU A 66 -8.63 -21.13 -7.95
N PRO A 67 -9.04 -20.75 -6.73
CA PRO A 67 -9.89 -19.59 -6.52
C PRO A 67 -9.17 -18.28 -6.90
N LYS A 68 -9.97 -17.27 -7.29
CA LYS A 68 -9.46 -15.94 -7.54
C LYS A 68 -8.99 -15.29 -6.23
N VAL A 69 -7.76 -14.82 -6.22
CA VAL A 69 -7.17 -14.08 -5.10
C VAL A 69 -7.18 -12.58 -5.44
N ALA A 70 -7.65 -11.76 -4.51
CA ALA A 70 -7.55 -10.31 -4.60
C ALA A 70 -6.80 -9.81 -3.36
N ALA A 71 -5.73 -9.07 -3.55
CA ALA A 71 -5.00 -8.43 -2.46
C ALA A 71 -5.18 -6.91 -2.54
N ARG A 72 -5.45 -6.29 -1.38
CA ARG A 72 -5.48 -4.84 -1.24
C ARG A 72 -4.22 -4.37 -0.54
N ALA A 73 -3.82 -3.13 -0.79
CA ALA A 73 -2.69 -2.52 -0.12
C ALA A 73 -3.06 -1.16 0.47
N GLY A 74 -2.62 -0.93 1.70
CA GLY A 74 -2.69 0.36 2.37
C GLY A 74 -1.28 0.82 2.74
N MET A 75 -0.89 2.01 2.33
CA MET A 75 0.46 2.53 2.57
C MET A 75 0.41 3.90 3.23
N ASN A 76 1.22 4.06 4.26
CA ASN A 76 1.34 5.33 4.99
C ASN A 76 2.79 5.62 5.34
N THR A 77 3.18 6.88 5.20
CA THR A 77 4.48 7.39 5.65
C THR A 77 4.31 8.15 6.95
N ALA A 78 5.02 7.70 7.99
CA ALA A 78 4.98 8.30 9.31
C ALA A 78 6.22 7.92 10.13
N HIS A 79 6.44 8.61 11.23
CA HIS A 79 7.37 8.16 12.26
C HIS A 79 6.80 6.93 12.96
N VAL A 80 7.59 5.87 13.01
CA VAL A 80 7.27 4.61 13.67
C VAL A 80 8.43 4.15 14.54
N VAL A 81 8.14 3.37 15.56
CA VAL A 81 9.17 2.73 16.38
C VAL A 81 9.44 1.35 15.79
N VAL A 82 10.70 1.04 15.53
CA VAL A 82 11.14 -0.26 15.01
C VAL A 82 12.08 -0.91 16.01
N GLY A 83 11.82 -2.16 16.37
CA GLY A 83 12.65 -2.89 17.32
C GLY A 83 12.01 -4.18 17.81
N TYR A 84 12.66 -4.81 18.79
CA TYR A 84 12.12 -5.99 19.46
C TYR A 84 11.05 -5.58 20.46
N MET A 85 9.85 -6.10 20.29
CA MET A 85 8.69 -5.78 21.10
C MET A 85 7.97 -7.05 21.54
N GLY A 86 7.44 -7.04 22.76
CA GLY A 86 6.75 -8.19 23.33
C GLY A 86 7.06 -8.36 24.83
N SER A 87 6.92 -9.57 25.29
CA SER A 87 7.22 -9.94 26.68
C SER A 87 8.48 -10.81 26.73
N ILE A 88 9.47 -10.39 27.50
CA ILE A 88 10.72 -11.18 27.73
C ILE A 88 10.40 -12.59 28.25
N LYS A 89 9.29 -12.75 28.98
CA LYS A 89 8.87 -14.03 29.56
C LYS A 89 8.10 -14.93 28.57
N ALA A 90 7.64 -14.38 27.44
CA ALA A 90 6.83 -15.12 26.48
C ALA A 90 7.45 -15.10 25.08
N GLN A 91 7.35 -13.98 24.39
CA GLN A 91 7.84 -13.85 23.01
C GLN A 91 8.23 -12.41 22.71
N MET A 92 9.37 -12.24 22.07
CA MET A 92 9.83 -10.97 21.49
C MET A 92 9.81 -11.09 19.97
N ASN A 93 9.17 -10.12 19.31
CA ASN A 93 9.16 -10.03 17.85
C ASN A 93 9.82 -8.73 17.41
N PHE A 94 10.64 -8.79 16.39
CA PHE A 94 11.12 -7.61 15.71
C PHE A 94 9.98 -7.07 14.83
N THR A 95 9.55 -5.83 15.06
CA THR A 95 8.38 -5.26 14.39
C THR A 95 8.40 -3.73 14.39
N CYS A 96 7.57 -3.10 13.57
CA CYS A 96 7.29 -1.68 13.64
C CYS A 96 5.93 -1.42 14.35
N MET A 97 5.89 -0.37 15.17
CA MET A 97 4.68 0.04 15.89
C MET A 97 4.48 1.55 15.85
N GLY A 98 3.23 1.96 15.94
CA GLY A 98 2.81 3.35 16.01
C GLY A 98 1.50 3.61 15.28
N ASP A 99 0.95 4.81 15.46
CA ASP A 99 -0.29 5.23 14.81
C ASP A 99 -0.19 5.18 13.28
N GLY A 100 1.01 5.40 12.74
CA GLY A 100 1.28 5.30 11.31
C GLY A 100 1.05 3.90 10.75
N VAL A 101 1.36 2.85 11.52
CA VAL A 101 1.13 1.44 11.14
C VAL A 101 -0.37 1.14 11.16
N ASN A 102 -1.07 1.59 12.21
CA ASN A 102 -2.52 1.43 12.32
C ASN A 102 -3.25 2.14 11.18
N LEU A 103 -2.76 3.30 10.76
CA LEU A 103 -3.32 4.00 9.60
C LEU A 103 -3.14 3.18 8.32
N ALA A 104 -1.96 2.64 8.04
CA ALA A 104 -1.72 1.81 6.86
C ALA A 104 -2.71 0.62 6.80
N SER A 105 -2.93 -0.06 7.91
CA SER A 105 -3.91 -1.16 8.01
C SER A 105 -5.35 -0.69 7.72
N ARG A 106 -5.74 0.51 8.20
CA ARG A 106 -7.06 1.09 7.91
C ARG A 106 -7.22 1.46 6.44
N LEU A 107 -6.17 1.97 5.80
CA LEU A 107 -6.17 2.28 4.36
C LEU A 107 -6.32 0.99 3.53
N GLU A 108 -5.70 -0.10 3.96
CA GLU A 108 -5.91 -1.40 3.32
C GLU A 108 -7.40 -1.78 3.36
N GLY A 109 -8.01 -1.75 4.54
CA GLY A 109 -9.42 -2.08 4.71
C GLY A 109 -10.37 -1.14 3.96
N ALA A 110 -10.09 0.16 3.96
CA ALA A 110 -10.90 1.19 3.30
C ALA A 110 -10.98 1.00 1.77
N ASN A 111 -10.00 0.38 1.14
CA ASN A 111 -10.08 0.04 -0.29
C ASN A 111 -11.38 -0.69 -0.66
N LYS A 112 -11.95 -1.47 0.27
CA LYS A 112 -13.21 -2.21 0.02
C LYS A 112 -14.38 -1.27 -0.19
N GLU A 113 -14.43 -0.19 0.57
CA GLU A 113 -15.53 0.79 0.52
C GLU A 113 -15.45 1.66 -0.74
N TYR A 114 -14.23 2.00 -1.15
CA TYR A 114 -13.98 2.84 -2.33
C TYR A 114 -13.84 2.04 -3.64
N GLY A 115 -13.91 0.70 -3.59
CA GLY A 115 -13.74 -0.15 -4.76
C GLY A 115 -12.34 -0.08 -5.37
N THR A 116 -11.32 0.27 -4.58
CA THR A 116 -9.93 0.39 -4.99
C THR A 116 -9.09 -0.80 -4.54
N MET A 117 -7.87 -0.92 -5.06
CA MET A 117 -6.93 -1.98 -4.67
C MET A 117 -5.73 -1.46 -3.89
N MET A 118 -5.37 -0.22 -4.10
CA MET A 118 -4.19 0.39 -3.46
C MET A 118 -4.52 1.80 -2.98
N MET A 119 -4.43 2.02 -1.68
CA MET A 119 -4.69 3.33 -1.07
C MET A 119 -3.45 3.83 -0.35
N ILE A 120 -3.13 5.10 -0.56
CA ILE A 120 -2.00 5.77 0.10
C ILE A 120 -2.47 7.02 0.85
N SER A 121 -1.80 7.33 1.96
CA SER A 121 -1.99 8.62 2.64
C SER A 121 -1.37 9.77 1.84
N ASP A 122 -1.84 11.00 2.08
CA ASP A 122 -1.23 12.20 1.51
C ASP A 122 0.26 12.33 1.88
N ALA A 123 0.63 11.93 3.10
CA ALA A 123 2.03 11.92 3.53
C ALA A 123 2.93 11.03 2.64
N THR A 124 2.42 9.89 2.18
CA THR A 124 3.10 9.02 1.21
C THR A 124 3.11 9.66 -0.17
N TYR A 125 1.96 10.20 -0.60
CA TYR A 125 1.84 10.87 -1.91
C TYR A 125 2.82 12.03 -2.06
N GLN A 126 2.94 12.92 -1.07
CA GLN A 126 3.83 14.07 -1.15
C GLN A 126 5.30 13.68 -1.39
N GLN A 127 5.72 12.53 -0.89
CA GLN A 127 7.08 12.00 -1.10
C GLN A 127 7.24 11.21 -2.41
N ALA A 128 6.13 10.73 -3.00
CA ALA A 128 6.16 9.91 -4.19
C ALA A 128 5.61 10.61 -5.46
N LYS A 129 5.04 11.81 -5.34
CA LYS A 129 4.26 12.51 -6.39
C LYS A 129 4.97 12.71 -7.73
N GLU A 130 6.30 12.74 -7.72
CA GLU A 130 7.08 12.86 -8.97
C GLU A 130 7.21 11.54 -9.73
N ARG A 131 6.85 10.42 -9.09
CA ARG A 131 7.05 9.08 -9.63
C ARG A 131 5.76 8.28 -9.78
N VAL A 132 4.66 8.75 -9.19
CA VAL A 132 3.38 8.02 -9.23
C VAL A 132 2.22 8.93 -9.62
N THR A 133 1.23 8.34 -10.28
CA THR A 133 -0.07 8.95 -10.59
C THR A 133 -1.08 8.43 -9.60
N VAL A 134 -1.85 9.34 -9.00
CA VAL A 134 -2.86 9.03 -8.00
C VAL A 134 -4.19 9.70 -8.34
N ARG A 135 -5.29 9.16 -7.79
CA ARG A 135 -6.59 9.80 -7.75
C ARG A 135 -6.92 10.17 -6.30
N PHE A 136 -7.24 11.41 -6.04
CA PHE A 136 -7.78 11.79 -4.73
C PHE A 136 -9.07 11.01 -4.48
N LEU A 137 -9.26 10.50 -3.28
CA LEU A 137 -10.46 9.77 -2.91
C LEU A 137 -11.31 10.56 -1.92
N ASP A 138 -10.75 10.83 -0.74
CA ASP A 138 -11.53 11.41 0.36
C ASP A 138 -10.63 11.89 1.51
N PHE A 139 -11.30 12.43 2.54
CA PHE A 139 -10.75 12.75 3.84
C PHE A 139 -11.28 11.76 4.88
N LEU A 140 -10.48 10.75 5.24
CA LEU A 140 -10.88 9.71 6.18
C LEU A 140 -10.77 10.17 7.64
N ALA A 141 -11.88 10.11 8.37
CA ALA A 141 -11.86 10.26 9.82
C ALA A 141 -11.17 9.06 10.46
N VAL A 142 -10.08 9.29 11.18
CA VAL A 142 -9.29 8.24 11.82
C VAL A 142 -9.41 8.36 13.32
N LYS A 143 -9.89 7.29 14.00
CA LYS A 143 -10.01 7.26 15.45
C LYS A 143 -8.67 7.62 16.11
N GLY A 144 -8.68 8.64 16.97
CA GLY A 144 -7.48 9.14 17.66
C GLY A 144 -6.75 10.27 16.95
N LYS A 145 -7.13 10.65 15.73
CA LYS A 145 -6.65 11.87 15.07
C LYS A 145 -7.71 12.98 15.15
N LYS A 146 -7.27 14.21 15.40
CA LYS A 146 -8.16 15.39 15.44
C LYS A 146 -8.59 15.83 14.05
N GLU A 147 -7.75 15.60 13.05
CA GLU A 147 -8.00 16.00 11.66
C GLU A 147 -8.13 14.75 10.79
N PRO A 148 -9.04 14.79 9.79
CA PRO A 148 -9.18 13.71 8.84
C PRO A 148 -7.91 13.58 7.98
N VAL A 149 -7.62 12.37 7.55
CA VAL A 149 -6.44 12.06 6.72
C VAL A 149 -6.87 12.06 5.26
N LYS A 150 -6.25 12.92 4.47
CA LYS A 150 -6.42 12.92 3.01
C LYS A 150 -5.81 11.66 2.41
N VAL A 151 -6.58 10.96 1.55
CA VAL A 151 -6.20 9.68 0.97
C VAL A 151 -6.39 9.65 -0.53
N HIS A 152 -5.58 8.83 -1.16
CA HIS A 152 -5.51 8.71 -2.61
C HIS A 152 -5.47 7.23 -3.03
N GLU A 153 -6.10 6.92 -4.14
CA GLU A 153 -5.83 5.69 -4.86
C GLU A 153 -4.49 5.80 -5.60
N LEU A 154 -3.63 4.82 -5.43
CA LEU A 154 -2.42 4.67 -6.24
C LEU A 154 -2.79 3.99 -7.56
N VAL A 155 -2.67 4.71 -8.67
CA VAL A 155 -3.12 4.25 -9.99
C VAL A 155 -2.01 3.56 -10.77
N CYS A 156 -0.90 4.25 -10.98
CA CYS A 156 0.22 3.73 -11.76
C CYS A 156 1.52 4.50 -11.50
N GLU A 157 2.62 4.03 -12.07
CA GLU A 157 3.84 4.83 -12.21
C GLU A 157 3.58 5.97 -13.19
N LYS A 158 4.10 7.16 -12.89
CA LYS A 158 3.92 8.36 -13.69
C LYS A 158 4.46 8.16 -15.12
N GLY A 159 3.67 8.56 -16.11
CA GLY A 159 3.94 8.33 -17.51
C GLY A 159 3.49 6.96 -18.04
N LYS A 160 2.87 6.14 -17.18
CA LYS A 160 2.27 4.84 -17.56
C LYS A 160 0.75 4.83 -17.33
N GLU A 161 0.12 6.00 -17.41
CA GLU A 161 -1.30 6.14 -17.22
C GLU A 161 -2.08 5.33 -18.25
N PRO A 162 -3.12 4.59 -17.82
CA PRO A 162 -3.94 3.83 -18.76
C PRO A 162 -4.74 4.77 -19.68
N PRO A 163 -5.11 4.33 -20.89
CA PRO A 163 -5.77 5.19 -21.89
C PRO A 163 -7.04 5.91 -21.41
N TRP A 164 -7.77 5.28 -20.51
CA TRP A 164 -9.00 5.83 -19.91
C TRP A 164 -8.74 6.89 -18.84
N TRP A 165 -7.50 7.08 -18.41
CA TRP A 165 -7.14 7.95 -17.28
C TRP A 165 -7.44 9.42 -17.56
N SER A 166 -7.14 9.91 -18.76
CA SER A 166 -7.36 11.32 -19.13
C SER A 166 -8.85 11.73 -19.06
N GLU A 167 -9.74 10.85 -19.48
CA GLU A 167 -11.18 11.06 -19.42
C GLU A 167 -11.69 11.00 -17.97
N LEU A 168 -11.30 9.95 -17.24
CA LEU A 168 -11.72 9.76 -15.85
C LEU A 168 -11.22 10.89 -14.95
N SER A 169 -9.95 11.31 -15.08
CA SER A 169 -9.39 12.38 -14.24
C SER A 169 -10.11 13.71 -14.48
N GLY A 170 -10.44 14.03 -15.71
CA GLY A 170 -11.19 15.25 -16.04
C GLY A 170 -12.61 15.27 -15.46
N LEU A 171 -13.33 14.15 -15.52
CA LEU A 171 -14.66 13.99 -14.91
C LEU A 171 -14.60 14.06 -13.39
N TYR A 172 -13.61 13.42 -12.80
CA TYR A 172 -13.41 13.38 -11.35
C TYR A 172 -13.10 14.76 -10.77
N ASP A 173 -12.16 15.50 -11.39
CA ASP A 173 -11.79 16.86 -10.99
C ASP A 173 -12.98 17.82 -11.10
N THR A 174 -13.88 17.60 -12.06
CA THR A 174 -15.11 18.37 -12.21
C THR A 174 -16.10 18.05 -11.10
N GLY A 175 -16.28 16.78 -10.75
CA GLY A 175 -17.15 16.33 -9.68
C GLY A 175 -16.74 16.85 -8.29
N ILE A 176 -15.44 16.83 -7.98
CA ILE A 176 -14.91 17.33 -6.70
C ILE A 176 -15.10 18.85 -6.54
N LYS A 177 -15.03 19.61 -7.62
CA LYS A 177 -15.24 21.07 -7.58
C LYS A 177 -16.69 21.48 -7.34
N LEU A 178 -17.64 20.56 -7.50
CA LEU A 178 -19.07 20.78 -7.31
C LEU A 178 -19.56 20.42 -5.90
N HIS A 179 -18.70 19.85 -5.06
CA HIS A 179 -18.93 19.53 -3.64
C HIS A 179 -18.03 20.36 -2.73
#